data_947477a443faf283866942f7991080f8
#
_entry.id   947477a443faf283866942f7991080f8
#
_cell.length_a   1.000
_cell.length_b   1.000
_cell.length_c   1.000
_cell.angle_alpha   90.00
_cell.angle_beta   90.00
_cell.angle_gamma   90.00
#
_symmetry.space_group_name_H-M   'P 1'
#
loop_
_entity.id
_entity.type
_entity.pdbx_description
1 polymer ?
#
loop_
_entity_poly.entity_id
_entity_poly.type
_entity_poly.pdbx_seq_one_letter_code
_entity_poly.pdbx_strand_id
1 'polypeptide(L)'
;MFLFSLGGNMYYIAYGSNLNKEEMKQRCKDAEFVSLARLENYTLTYRGNPGRAYLTADKKKGDFVRVAVWDVSENDKKSLDEYEDYPYLYDCFDEKVLLENNETITGFIYQMYDRFPICKPSDSYMERCKQGYRDMGWDASILDF
;
A
#
# COMPACT_ATOMS: atom_id res chain seq x y z
N MET A 1 -9.09 12.98 -7.84
CA MET A 1 -8.79 14.09 -6.93
C MET A 1 -8.51 13.54 -5.54
N PHE A 2 -7.50 14.04 -4.90
CA PHE A 2 -7.17 13.59 -3.54
C PHE A 2 -8.08 14.22 -2.51
N LEU A 3 -8.40 13.46 -1.48
CA LEU A 3 -9.15 13.94 -0.33
C LEU A 3 -8.17 14.41 0.74
N PHE A 4 -8.18 15.69 1.05
CA PHE A 4 -7.32 16.27 2.07
C PHE A 4 -8.04 16.32 3.41
N SER A 5 -7.28 16.04 4.48
CA SER A 5 -7.76 16.30 5.83
C SER A 5 -7.69 17.80 6.14
N LEU A 6 -8.32 18.20 7.23
CA LEU A 6 -8.16 19.56 7.75
C LEU A 6 -6.67 19.78 8.06
N GLY A 7 -6.09 20.85 7.57
CA GLY A 7 -4.66 21.14 7.71
C GLY A 7 -3.83 20.75 6.48
N GLY A 8 -4.49 20.28 5.40
CA GLY A 8 -3.82 20.03 4.12
C GLY A 8 -3.17 18.66 3.99
N ASN A 9 -3.38 17.75 4.94
CA ASN A 9 -2.89 16.39 4.82
C ASN A 9 -3.82 15.53 3.98
N MET A 10 -3.29 14.41 3.48
CA MET A 10 -4.04 13.47 2.66
C MET A 10 -3.88 12.06 3.22
N TYR A 11 -4.74 11.13 2.81
CA TYR A 11 -4.70 9.74 3.27
C TYR A 11 -3.99 8.85 2.26
N TYR A 12 -3.07 8.03 2.77
CA TYR A 12 -2.33 7.03 1.99
C TYR A 12 -2.79 5.63 2.39
N ILE A 13 -3.08 4.81 1.39
CA ILE A 13 -3.52 3.42 1.57
C ILE A 13 -2.33 2.51 1.28
N ALA A 14 -1.82 1.84 2.32
CA ALA A 14 -0.66 0.95 2.23
C ALA A 14 -1.08 -0.52 2.32
N TYR A 15 -0.50 -1.36 1.47
CA TYR A 15 -0.79 -2.81 1.46
C TYR A 15 0.46 -3.69 1.35
N GLY A 16 1.63 -3.10 1.20
CA GLY A 16 2.89 -3.83 0.98
C GLY A 16 3.97 -3.47 2.00
N SER A 17 5.18 -3.17 1.53
CA SER A 17 6.31 -2.87 2.41
C SER A 17 6.06 -1.67 3.33
N ASN A 18 5.21 -0.73 2.95
CA ASN A 18 4.85 0.42 3.76
C ASN A 18 3.88 0.11 4.92
N LEU A 19 3.50 -1.15 5.09
CA LEU A 19 2.90 -1.66 6.32
C LEU A 19 3.95 -1.82 7.42
N ASN A 20 5.22 -1.94 7.05
CA ASN A 20 6.33 -2.02 7.98
C ASN A 20 6.50 -0.67 8.67
N LYS A 21 6.21 -0.61 9.98
CA LYS A 21 6.18 0.65 10.74
C LYS A 21 7.53 1.36 10.74
N GLU A 22 8.61 0.61 10.85
CA GLU A 22 9.96 1.19 10.85
C GLU A 22 10.29 1.83 9.50
N GLU A 23 9.97 1.15 8.40
CA GLU A 23 10.21 1.70 7.07
C GLU A 23 9.32 2.92 6.79
N MET A 24 8.06 2.84 7.20
CA MET A 24 7.14 3.96 7.01
C MET A 24 7.61 5.20 7.78
N LYS A 25 8.10 5.02 8.99
CA LYS A 25 8.65 6.09 9.82
C LYS A 25 9.87 6.76 9.18
N GLN A 26 10.75 5.97 8.57
CA GLN A 26 11.93 6.49 7.88
C GLN A 26 11.57 7.23 6.60
N ARG A 27 10.58 6.72 5.86
CA ARG A 27 10.18 7.24 4.56
C ARG A 27 9.28 8.46 4.65
N CYS A 28 8.38 8.47 5.62
CA CYS A 28 7.34 9.48 5.78
C CYS A 28 7.36 10.02 7.21
N LYS A 29 8.11 11.08 7.44
CA LYS A 29 8.36 11.60 8.79
C LYS A 29 7.13 12.23 9.44
N ASP A 30 6.19 12.71 8.64
CA ASP A 30 4.98 13.38 9.13
C ASP A 30 3.79 12.41 9.21
N ALA A 31 3.96 11.14 8.81
CA ALA A 31 2.86 10.20 8.73
C ALA A 31 2.33 9.80 10.10
N GLU A 32 1.01 9.75 10.22
CA GLU A 32 0.30 9.28 11.41
C GLU A 32 -0.63 8.14 11.02
N PHE A 33 -0.60 7.07 11.80
CA PHE A 33 -1.49 5.93 11.57
C PHE A 33 -2.94 6.34 11.89
N VAL A 34 -3.85 6.02 10.97
CA VAL A 34 -5.28 6.34 11.13
C VAL A 34 -6.08 5.10 11.53
N SER A 35 -6.02 4.05 10.69
CA SER A 35 -6.83 2.84 10.91
C SER A 35 -6.36 1.71 10.02
N LEU A 36 -6.68 0.50 10.44
CA LEU A 36 -6.72 -0.66 9.55
C LEU A 36 -7.98 -0.57 8.71
N ALA A 37 -7.97 -1.15 7.52
CA ALA A 37 -9.09 -1.06 6.59
C ALA A 37 -9.08 -2.25 5.62
N ARG A 38 -10.14 -2.35 4.82
CA ARG A 38 -10.29 -3.33 3.75
C ARG A 38 -10.43 -2.61 2.42
N LEU A 39 -9.65 -3.07 1.46
CA LEU A 39 -9.77 -2.65 0.07
C LEU A 39 -10.58 -3.72 -0.66
N GLU A 40 -11.85 -3.45 -0.88
CA GLU A 40 -12.79 -4.40 -1.49
C GLU A 40 -12.55 -4.53 -3.00
N ASN A 41 -12.76 -5.74 -3.52
CA ASN A 41 -12.66 -6.06 -4.95
C ASN A 41 -11.23 -5.90 -5.51
N TYR A 42 -10.26 -6.24 -4.71
CA TYR A 42 -8.86 -6.32 -5.09
C TYR A 42 -8.23 -7.60 -4.54
N THR A 43 -7.16 -8.06 -5.18
CA THR A 43 -6.34 -9.18 -4.70
C THR A 43 -4.87 -8.80 -4.81
N LEU A 44 -4.03 -9.40 -3.97
CA LEU A 44 -2.59 -9.18 -4.02
C LEU A 44 -1.95 -10.00 -5.13
N THR A 45 -0.97 -9.41 -5.80
CA THR A 45 -0.18 -10.04 -6.86
C THR A 45 1.27 -9.55 -6.73
N TYR A 46 2.23 -10.39 -7.10
CA TYR A 46 3.61 -9.97 -7.28
C TYR A 46 3.87 -9.77 -8.76
N ARG A 47 4.34 -8.58 -9.15
CA ARG A 47 4.66 -8.24 -10.54
C ARG A 47 6.01 -7.58 -10.65
N GLY A 48 6.61 -7.70 -11.83
CA GLY A 48 7.87 -7.06 -12.15
C GLY A 48 8.77 -7.99 -12.94
N ASN A 49 10.07 -7.72 -12.91
CA ASN A 49 11.09 -8.54 -13.54
C ASN A 49 11.89 -9.30 -12.47
N PRO A 50 12.58 -10.39 -12.83
CA PRO A 50 13.41 -11.11 -11.86
C PRO A 50 14.34 -10.17 -11.08
N GLY A 51 14.32 -10.27 -9.74
CA GLY A 51 15.07 -9.39 -8.84
C GLY A 51 14.44 -8.03 -8.60
N ARG A 52 13.37 -7.69 -9.32
CA ARG A 52 12.67 -6.40 -9.19
C ARG A 52 11.16 -6.57 -9.24
N ALA A 53 10.66 -7.62 -8.61
CA ALA A 53 9.23 -7.86 -8.48
C ALA A 53 8.75 -7.39 -7.12
N TYR A 54 7.58 -6.78 -7.10
CA TYR A 54 7.02 -6.16 -5.91
C TYR A 54 5.53 -6.45 -5.81
N LEU A 55 4.98 -6.27 -4.61
CA LEU A 55 3.57 -6.47 -4.34
C LEU A 55 2.75 -5.36 -4.98
N THR A 56 1.62 -5.75 -5.56
CA THR A 56 0.61 -4.83 -6.07
C THR A 56 -0.78 -5.37 -5.77
N ALA A 57 -1.80 -4.52 -5.83
CA ALA A 57 -3.19 -4.91 -5.69
C ALA A 57 -3.87 -4.78 -7.05
N ASP A 58 -4.33 -5.90 -7.57
CA ASP A 58 -5.06 -5.98 -8.84
C ASP A 58 -6.55 -6.09 -8.58
N LYS A 59 -7.38 -5.53 -9.45
CA LYS A 59 -8.84 -5.66 -9.31
C LYS A 59 -9.28 -7.11 -9.42
N LYS A 60 -10.11 -7.53 -8.46
CA LYS A 60 -10.72 -8.85 -8.46
C LYS A 60 -12.04 -8.83 -7.69
N LYS A 61 -13.14 -8.90 -8.42
CA LYS A 61 -14.49 -8.90 -7.83
C LYS A 61 -14.65 -10.00 -6.79
N GLY A 62 -15.13 -9.63 -5.61
CA GLY A 62 -15.43 -10.57 -4.53
C GLY A 62 -14.26 -10.87 -3.59
N ASP A 63 -13.06 -10.40 -3.92
CA ASP A 63 -11.90 -10.55 -3.04
C ASP A 63 -11.66 -9.24 -2.28
N PHE A 64 -10.74 -9.25 -1.32
CA PHE A 64 -10.35 -8.05 -0.61
C PHE A 64 -8.88 -8.12 -0.17
N VAL A 65 -8.30 -6.94 0.05
CA VAL A 65 -6.93 -6.79 0.53
C VAL A 65 -6.96 -6.03 1.86
N ARG A 66 -6.22 -6.51 2.84
CA ARG A 66 -6.03 -5.78 4.10
C ARG A 66 -5.07 -4.62 3.87
N VAL A 67 -5.43 -3.44 4.35
CA VAL A 67 -4.64 -2.24 4.17
C VAL A 67 -4.53 -1.46 5.47
N ALA A 68 -3.57 -0.55 5.52
CA ALA A 68 -3.45 0.45 6.58
C ALA A 68 -3.62 1.83 5.97
N VAL A 69 -4.31 2.71 6.69
CA VAL A 69 -4.51 4.10 6.26
C VAL A 69 -3.62 5.00 7.11
N TRP A 70 -2.86 5.86 6.43
CA TRP A 70 -1.96 6.83 7.05
C TRP A 70 -2.37 8.24 6.64
N ASP A 71 -2.34 9.16 7.59
CA ASP A 71 -2.46 10.60 7.32
C ASP A 71 -1.06 11.11 6.99
N VAL A 72 -0.86 11.63 5.79
CA VAL A 72 0.46 12.00 5.29
C VAL A 72 0.47 13.44 4.79
N SER A 73 1.64 14.07 4.86
CA SER A 73 1.87 15.43 4.33
C SER A 73 2.20 15.39 2.83
N GLU A 74 2.23 16.57 2.22
CA GLU A 74 2.71 16.70 0.83
C GLU A 74 4.16 16.25 0.69
N ASN A 75 5.01 16.50 1.67
CA ASN A 75 6.40 16.03 1.66
C ASN A 75 6.45 14.50 1.72
N ASP A 76 5.61 13.88 2.53
CA ASP A 76 5.49 12.42 2.58
C ASP A 76 5.06 11.86 1.24
N LYS A 77 4.09 12.50 0.58
CA LYS A 77 3.61 12.09 -0.74
C LYS A 77 4.74 12.09 -1.77
N LYS A 78 5.59 13.10 -1.74
CA LYS A 78 6.77 13.16 -2.63
C LYS A 78 7.73 12.01 -2.36
N SER A 79 7.99 11.69 -1.10
CA SER A 79 8.84 10.56 -0.74
C SER A 79 8.24 9.23 -1.19
N LEU A 80 6.93 9.07 -1.08
CA LEU A 80 6.23 7.88 -1.56
C LEU A 80 6.30 7.77 -3.09
N ASP A 81 6.09 8.87 -3.81
CA ASP A 81 6.19 8.87 -5.27
C ASP A 81 7.57 8.41 -5.75
N GLU A 82 8.62 8.86 -5.08
CA GLU A 82 9.99 8.43 -5.39
C GLU A 82 10.19 6.94 -5.08
N TYR A 83 9.73 6.50 -3.91
CA TYR A 83 9.87 5.11 -3.49
C TYR A 83 9.16 4.15 -4.46
N GLU A 84 7.97 4.51 -4.91
CA GLU A 84 7.15 3.69 -5.82
C GLU A 84 7.54 3.86 -7.29
N ASP A 85 8.51 4.71 -7.58
CA ASP A 85 8.89 5.05 -8.96
C ASP A 85 7.67 5.48 -9.79
N TYR A 86 6.85 6.34 -9.20
CA TYR A 86 5.68 6.93 -9.85
C TYR A 86 6.12 8.05 -10.80
N PRO A 87 5.62 8.12 -12.02
CA PRO A 87 4.54 7.32 -12.62
C PRO A 87 5.02 6.15 -13.52
N TYR A 88 6.26 5.72 -13.42
CA TYR A 88 6.87 4.77 -14.36
C TYR A 88 6.58 3.32 -13.99
N LEU A 89 6.75 2.94 -12.73
CA LEU A 89 6.52 1.59 -12.23
C LEU A 89 5.11 1.42 -11.69
N TYR A 90 4.66 2.38 -10.88
CA TYR A 90 3.33 2.41 -10.27
C TYR A 90 2.53 3.59 -10.78
N ASP A 91 1.23 3.37 -10.96
CA ASP A 91 0.22 4.42 -11.07
C ASP A 91 -0.22 4.83 -9.67
N CYS A 92 -0.85 6.00 -9.55
CA CYS A 92 -1.39 6.51 -8.29
C CYS A 92 -2.76 7.10 -8.55
N PHE A 93 -3.76 6.67 -7.77
CA PHE A 93 -5.14 7.14 -7.94
C PHE A 93 -5.88 7.06 -6.62
N ASP A 94 -7.04 7.72 -6.55
CA ASP A 94 -7.91 7.69 -5.38
C ASP A 94 -8.73 6.41 -5.35
N GLU A 95 -8.89 5.84 -4.16
CA GLU A 95 -9.74 4.67 -3.95
C GLU A 95 -10.41 4.76 -2.58
N LYS A 96 -11.56 4.13 -2.45
CA LYS A 96 -12.28 4.04 -1.19
C LYS A 96 -11.91 2.76 -0.46
N VAL A 97 -11.78 2.86 0.86
CA VAL A 97 -11.56 1.72 1.74
C VAL A 97 -12.57 1.73 2.88
N LEU A 98 -12.84 0.54 3.42
CA LEU A 98 -13.76 0.35 4.54
C LEU A 98 -12.93 0.23 5.82
N LEU A 99 -13.10 1.21 6.70
CA LEU A 99 -12.41 1.23 8.01
C LEU A 99 -13.01 0.20 8.97
N GLU A 100 -12.30 -0.08 10.04
CA GLU A 100 -12.77 -1.01 11.08
C GLU A 100 -14.10 -0.61 11.72
N ASN A 101 -14.38 0.69 11.81
CA ASN A 101 -15.64 1.21 12.36
C ASN A 101 -16.81 1.23 11.35
N ASN A 102 -16.64 0.58 10.18
CA ASN A 102 -17.60 0.53 9.07
C ASN A 102 -17.80 1.84 8.31
N GLU A 103 -17.03 2.87 8.61
CA GLU A 103 -17.00 4.08 7.80
C GLU A 103 -16.11 3.88 6.58
N THR A 104 -16.38 4.63 5.51
CA THR A 104 -15.51 4.64 4.32
C THR A 104 -14.68 5.91 4.29
N ILE A 105 -13.47 5.79 3.79
CA ILE A 105 -12.59 6.92 3.56
C ILE A 105 -11.98 6.80 2.18
N THR A 106 -11.70 7.93 1.55
CA THR A 106 -11.00 7.97 0.27
C THR A 106 -9.55 8.38 0.50
N GLY A 107 -8.63 7.62 -0.06
CA GLY A 107 -7.21 7.90 -0.01
C GLY A 107 -6.55 7.58 -1.34
N PHE A 108 -5.26 7.89 -1.46
CA PHE A 108 -4.52 7.53 -2.66
C PHE A 108 -3.82 6.18 -2.45
N ILE A 109 -3.73 5.43 -3.55
CA ILE A 109 -3.13 4.10 -3.58
C ILE A 109 -2.21 3.99 -4.80
N TYR A 110 -1.15 3.22 -4.65
CA TYR A 110 -0.27 2.90 -5.78
C TYR A 110 -0.60 1.51 -6.31
N GLN A 111 -0.62 1.38 -7.63
CA GLN A 111 -0.86 0.11 -8.31
C GLN A 111 0.14 -0.04 -9.44
N MET A 112 0.87 -1.15 -9.46
CA MET A 112 1.79 -1.43 -10.56
C MET A 112 1.00 -1.64 -11.84
N TYR A 113 1.54 -1.15 -12.96
CA TYR A 113 0.90 -1.34 -14.26
C TYR A 113 0.86 -2.82 -14.61
N ASP A 114 -0.23 -3.25 -15.24
CA ASP A 114 -0.45 -4.65 -15.60
C ASP A 114 0.45 -5.14 -16.76
N ARG A 115 1.15 -4.23 -17.44
CA ARG A 115 2.16 -4.61 -18.43
C ARG A 115 3.35 -5.36 -17.81
N PHE A 116 3.56 -5.22 -16.50
CA PHE A 116 4.59 -5.97 -15.80
C PHE A 116 4.08 -7.38 -15.51
N PRO A 117 4.87 -8.43 -15.85
CA PRO A 117 4.43 -9.80 -15.67
C PRO A 117 4.38 -10.20 -14.21
N ILE A 118 3.60 -11.24 -13.90
CA ILE A 118 3.62 -11.89 -12.59
C ILE A 118 5.01 -12.48 -12.40
N CYS A 119 5.64 -12.17 -11.27
CA CYS A 119 7.00 -12.58 -11.01
C CYS A 119 7.22 -12.67 -9.49
N LYS A 120 7.88 -13.73 -9.06
CA LYS A 120 8.16 -13.92 -7.63
C LYS A 120 9.16 -12.88 -7.13
N PRO A 121 8.92 -12.23 -5.97
CA PRO A 121 9.84 -11.25 -5.42
C PRO A 121 11.04 -11.92 -4.77
N SER A 122 12.07 -11.11 -4.42
CA SER A 122 13.19 -11.58 -3.62
C SER A 122 12.73 -11.95 -2.21
N ASP A 123 13.46 -12.85 -1.56
CA ASP A 123 13.15 -13.25 -0.18
C ASP A 123 13.24 -12.07 0.79
N SER A 124 14.19 -11.17 0.58
CA SER A 124 14.35 -9.99 1.43
C SER A 124 13.16 -9.03 1.32
N TYR A 125 12.65 -8.79 0.12
CA TYR A 125 11.46 -7.96 -0.07
C TYR A 125 10.23 -8.61 0.55
N MET A 126 10.05 -9.91 0.32
CA MET A 126 8.94 -10.65 0.90
C MET A 126 8.95 -10.58 2.44
N GLU A 127 10.14 -10.72 3.05
CA GLU A 127 10.26 -10.62 4.50
C GLU A 127 9.91 -9.23 5.02
N ARG A 128 10.24 -8.18 4.28
CA ARG A 128 9.84 -6.81 4.64
C ARG A 128 8.32 -6.64 4.65
N CYS A 129 7.64 -7.20 3.66
CA CYS A 129 6.18 -7.19 3.61
C CYS A 129 5.56 -8.05 4.73
N LYS A 130 6.15 -9.20 5.02
CA LYS A 130 5.71 -10.06 6.12
C LYS A 130 5.86 -9.37 7.47
N GLN A 131 6.95 -8.62 7.68
CA GLN A 131 7.11 -7.84 8.90
C GLN A 131 6.03 -6.78 9.02
N GLY A 132 5.66 -6.13 7.92
CA GLY A 132 4.54 -5.19 7.91
C GLY A 132 3.22 -5.85 8.32
N TYR A 133 2.94 -7.06 7.84
CA TYR A 133 1.76 -7.81 8.26
C TYR A 133 1.79 -8.13 9.75
N ARG A 134 2.93 -8.56 10.27
CA ARG A 134 3.09 -8.81 11.72
C ARG A 134 2.89 -7.54 12.53
N ASP A 135 3.42 -6.41 12.06
CA ASP A 135 3.26 -5.11 12.72
C ASP A 135 1.79 -4.72 12.85
N MET A 136 0.97 -5.13 11.90
CA MET A 136 -0.49 -4.88 11.91
C MET A 136 -1.29 -5.97 12.62
N GLY A 137 -0.63 -7.03 13.10
CA GLY A 137 -1.30 -8.14 13.78
C GLY A 137 -1.95 -9.14 12.82
N TRP A 138 -1.52 -9.19 11.56
CA TRP A 138 -2.07 -10.09 10.55
C TRP A 138 -1.18 -11.30 10.30
N ASP A 139 -1.80 -12.37 9.79
CA ASP A 139 -1.08 -13.59 9.41
C ASP A 139 -0.21 -13.35 8.17
N ALA A 140 1.11 -13.37 8.37
CA ALA A 140 2.07 -13.11 7.30
C ALA A 140 2.11 -14.22 6.24
N SER A 141 1.62 -15.43 6.55
CA SER A 141 1.63 -16.55 5.59
C SER A 141 0.72 -16.30 4.39
N ILE A 142 -0.22 -15.35 4.49
CA ILE A 142 -1.06 -14.91 3.38
C ILE A 142 -0.21 -14.45 2.19
N LEU A 143 1.02 -13.98 2.44
CA LEU A 143 1.92 -13.49 1.39
C LEU A 143 2.69 -14.59 0.67
N ASP A 144 2.53 -15.85 1.06
CA ASP A 144 3.22 -17.01 0.48
C ASP A 144 2.44 -17.60 -0.71
N PHE A 145 2.06 -16.78 -1.66
CA PHE A 145 1.33 -17.27 -2.85
C PHE A 145 2.18 -17.20 -4.13
#